data_36d33cbc45c880b3f21b791f1004b214
#
_entry.id   36d33cbc45c880b3f21b791f1004b214
#
_cell.length_a   1.000
_cell.length_b   1.000
_cell.length_c   1.000
_cell.angle_alpha   90.00
_cell.angle_beta   90.00
_cell.angle_gamma   90.00
#
_symmetry.space_group_name_H-M   'P 1'
#
loop_
_entity.id
_entity.type
_entity.pdbx_description
1 polymer ?
#
loop_
_entity_poly.entity_id
_entity_poly.type
_entity_poly.pdbx_seq_one_letter_code
_entity_poly.pdbx_strand_id
1 'polypeptide(L)'
;MAKNVLIVGAGLGGLATALRLAKKGYKVEIIEKNHQAGGRLNQLKKDGFTFDSGPSFFSMSYEFTDFAKECNIKLPFKYYSLDPLYTVSFKNSDKVYHLYKDLKKLAAEFHDVEPDFE
;
A
#
# COMPACT_ATOMS: atom_id res chain seq x y z
N MET A 1 -24.78 -23.28 -12.66
CA MET A 1 -24.28 -22.32 -13.65
C MET A 1 -23.40 -21.29 -12.95
N ALA A 2 -22.19 -21.01 -13.47
CA ALA A 2 -21.36 -19.94 -12.90
C ALA A 2 -22.06 -18.59 -13.09
N LYS A 3 -22.14 -17.79 -12.02
CA LYS A 3 -22.71 -16.45 -12.08
C LYS A 3 -21.68 -15.52 -12.75
N ASN A 4 -22.13 -14.65 -13.64
CA ASN A 4 -21.31 -13.62 -14.27
C ASN A 4 -21.32 -12.37 -13.40
N VAL A 5 -20.17 -11.74 -13.26
CA VAL A 5 -19.99 -10.49 -12.51
C VAL A 5 -19.21 -9.51 -13.38
N LEU A 6 -19.72 -8.30 -13.50
CA LEU A 6 -19.05 -7.18 -14.16
C LEU A 6 -18.57 -6.19 -13.09
N ILE A 7 -17.29 -5.85 -13.12
CA ILE A 7 -16.67 -4.87 -12.23
C ILE A 7 -16.26 -3.65 -13.07
N VAL A 8 -16.66 -2.49 -12.64
CA VAL A 8 -16.28 -1.22 -13.27
C VAL A 8 -15.14 -0.60 -12.50
N GLY A 9 -13.98 -0.50 -13.14
CA GLY A 9 -12.75 0.05 -12.59
C GLY A 9 -11.75 -1.03 -12.15
N ALA A 10 -10.53 -0.96 -12.70
CA ALA A 10 -9.40 -1.84 -12.38
C ALA A 10 -8.40 -1.18 -11.41
N GLY A 11 -8.89 -0.41 -10.45
CA GLY A 11 -8.11 0.01 -9.29
C GLY A 11 -7.91 -1.13 -8.29
N LEU A 12 -7.17 -0.89 -7.20
CA LEU A 12 -6.84 -1.91 -6.19
C LEU A 12 -8.08 -2.64 -5.66
N GLY A 13 -9.14 -1.90 -5.31
CA GLY A 13 -10.39 -2.49 -4.82
C GLY A 13 -11.10 -3.36 -5.86
N GLY A 14 -11.18 -2.90 -7.12
CA GLY A 14 -11.78 -3.66 -8.22
C GLY A 14 -11.02 -4.94 -8.50
N LEU A 15 -9.69 -4.87 -8.57
CA LEU A 15 -8.82 -6.04 -8.80
C LEU A 15 -8.89 -7.05 -7.65
N ALA A 16 -8.86 -6.58 -6.40
CA ALA A 16 -8.97 -7.45 -5.23
C ALA A 16 -10.34 -8.15 -5.17
N THR A 17 -11.42 -7.42 -5.47
CA THR A 17 -12.77 -7.98 -5.55
C THR A 17 -12.87 -9.02 -6.66
N ALA A 18 -12.32 -8.69 -7.85
CA ALA A 18 -12.31 -9.61 -8.98
C ALA A 18 -11.63 -10.93 -8.64
N LEU A 19 -10.45 -10.85 -8.02
CA LEU A 19 -9.70 -12.05 -7.65
C LEU A 19 -10.47 -12.92 -6.63
N ARG A 20 -11.04 -12.30 -5.58
CA ARG A 20 -11.86 -13.02 -4.58
C ARG A 20 -13.06 -13.71 -5.23
N LEU A 21 -13.76 -13.04 -6.14
CA LEU A 21 -14.92 -13.61 -6.82
C LEU A 21 -14.52 -14.73 -7.79
N ALA A 22 -13.43 -14.54 -8.53
CA ALA A 22 -12.90 -15.58 -9.42
C ALA A 22 -12.50 -16.84 -8.64
N LYS A 23 -11.86 -16.70 -7.47
CA LYS A 23 -11.54 -17.82 -6.57
C LYS A 23 -12.78 -18.55 -6.02
N LYS A 24 -13.92 -17.84 -5.92
CA LYS A 24 -15.21 -18.43 -5.56
C LYS A 24 -15.98 -19.02 -6.76
N GLY A 25 -15.36 -19.09 -7.94
CA GLY A 25 -15.95 -19.71 -9.13
C GLY A 25 -16.88 -18.82 -9.93
N TYR A 26 -16.89 -17.51 -9.70
CA TYR A 26 -17.61 -16.56 -10.55
C TYR A 26 -16.82 -16.30 -11.84
N LYS A 27 -17.54 -16.09 -12.94
CA LYS A 27 -16.96 -15.55 -14.17
C LYS A 27 -16.94 -14.03 -14.02
N VAL A 28 -15.74 -13.47 -13.92
CA VAL A 28 -15.54 -12.02 -13.66
C VAL A 28 -15.00 -11.33 -14.88
N GLU A 29 -15.60 -10.21 -15.21
CA GLU A 29 -15.14 -9.27 -16.25
C GLU A 29 -14.89 -7.91 -15.59
N ILE A 30 -13.82 -7.23 -16.01
CA ILE A 30 -13.47 -5.89 -15.49
C ILE A 30 -13.44 -4.91 -16.66
N ILE A 31 -14.13 -3.78 -16.51
CA ILE A 31 -14.07 -2.66 -17.43
C ILE A 31 -13.23 -1.54 -16.79
N GLU A 32 -12.18 -1.10 -17.49
CA GLU A 32 -11.32 0.01 -17.07
C GLU A 32 -11.33 1.09 -18.14
N LYS A 33 -11.49 2.35 -17.75
CA LYS A 33 -11.51 3.50 -18.68
C LYS A 33 -10.12 3.89 -19.19
N ASN A 34 -9.07 3.58 -18.41
CA ASN A 34 -7.70 3.91 -18.76
C ASN A 34 -7.02 2.75 -19.50
N HIS A 35 -5.91 3.04 -20.16
CA HIS A 35 -5.15 2.03 -20.92
C HIS A 35 -4.46 0.97 -20.04
N GLN A 36 -4.37 1.23 -18.72
CA GLN A 36 -3.73 0.29 -17.79
C GLN A 36 -4.51 0.22 -16.46
N ALA A 37 -4.46 -0.94 -15.84
CA ALA A 37 -4.99 -1.17 -14.50
C ALA A 37 -4.11 -0.53 -13.43
N GLY A 38 -4.62 -0.41 -12.19
CA GLY A 38 -3.90 0.09 -11.03
C GLY A 38 -4.59 1.29 -10.36
N GLY A 39 -5.33 2.09 -11.12
CA GLY A 39 -6.00 3.29 -10.60
C GLY A 39 -4.98 4.30 -10.08
N ARG A 40 -5.00 4.61 -8.78
CA ARG A 40 -4.02 5.50 -8.12
C ARG A 40 -2.65 4.85 -7.88
N LEU A 41 -2.57 3.52 -7.89
CA LEU A 41 -1.30 2.77 -7.88
C LEU A 41 -0.86 2.56 -9.33
N ASN A 42 -0.17 3.54 -9.86
CA ASN A 42 0.19 3.56 -11.27
C ASN A 42 1.61 4.06 -11.49
N GLN A 43 2.10 3.91 -12.72
CA GLN A 43 3.42 4.34 -13.13
C GLN A 43 3.33 5.19 -14.38
N LEU A 44 4.13 6.26 -14.43
CA LEU A 44 4.40 7.03 -15.63
C LEU A 44 5.72 6.55 -16.23
N LYS A 45 5.69 6.11 -17.49
CA LYS A 45 6.90 5.76 -18.25
C LYS A 45 7.12 6.81 -19.32
N LYS A 46 8.26 7.48 -19.26
CA LYS A 46 8.63 8.53 -20.22
C LYS A 46 10.13 8.56 -20.44
N ASP A 47 10.55 8.59 -21.69
CA ASP A 47 11.95 8.77 -22.11
C ASP A 47 12.93 7.77 -21.47
N GLY A 48 12.49 6.50 -21.31
CA GLY A 48 13.26 5.44 -20.66
C GLY A 48 13.22 5.44 -19.13
N PHE A 49 12.60 6.44 -18.50
CA PHE A 49 12.41 6.53 -17.06
C PHE A 49 11.05 5.98 -16.63
N THR A 50 11.00 5.46 -15.40
CA THR A 50 9.77 5.01 -14.75
C THR A 50 9.58 5.76 -13.44
N PHE A 51 8.42 6.38 -13.27
CA PHE A 51 8.05 7.12 -12.07
C PHE A 51 6.78 6.51 -11.48
N ASP A 52 6.80 6.23 -10.18
CA ASP A 52 5.58 5.88 -9.49
C ASP A 52 4.70 7.13 -9.35
N SER A 53 3.46 7.03 -9.82
CA SER A 53 2.47 8.11 -9.73
C SER A 53 1.51 7.92 -8.55
N GLY A 54 1.83 7.01 -7.66
CA GLY A 54 1.10 6.67 -6.45
C GLY A 54 2.04 6.47 -5.27
N PRO A 55 1.56 5.87 -4.16
CA PRO A 55 2.40 5.57 -3.01
C PRO A 55 3.55 4.63 -3.38
N SER A 56 4.78 5.01 -3.00
CA SER A 56 5.97 4.17 -3.12
C SER A 56 6.26 3.36 -1.84
N PHE A 57 5.56 3.65 -0.75
CA PHE A 57 5.58 2.89 0.49
C PHE A 57 4.15 2.60 0.96
N PHE A 58 3.99 1.59 1.79
CA PHE A 58 2.68 1.22 2.34
C PHE A 58 2.82 0.77 3.80
N SER A 59 1.74 0.94 4.55
CA SER A 59 1.54 0.40 5.88
C SER A 59 0.65 -0.84 5.82
N MET A 60 0.41 -1.46 6.97
CA MET A 60 -0.51 -2.59 7.11
C MET A 60 -0.15 -3.77 6.17
N SER A 61 1.13 -4.14 6.13
CA SER A 61 1.62 -5.22 5.26
C SER A 61 0.90 -6.57 5.49
N TYR A 62 0.31 -6.76 6.67
CA TYR A 62 -0.49 -7.94 6.99
C TYR A 62 -1.73 -8.07 6.08
N GLU A 63 -2.36 -6.99 5.67
CA GLU A 63 -3.50 -7.00 4.74
C GLU A 63 -3.14 -7.67 3.42
N PHE A 64 -1.93 -7.42 2.91
CA PHE A 64 -1.45 -8.06 1.68
C PHE A 64 -1.18 -9.55 1.89
N THR A 65 -0.60 -9.91 3.03
CA THR A 65 -0.30 -11.32 3.34
C THR A 65 -1.58 -12.11 3.58
N ASP A 66 -2.57 -11.54 4.25
CA ASP A 66 -3.85 -12.20 4.52
C ASP A 66 -4.70 -12.31 3.25
N PHE A 67 -4.71 -11.27 2.41
CA PHE A 67 -5.30 -11.35 1.08
C PHE A 67 -4.67 -12.45 0.22
N ALA A 68 -3.35 -12.55 0.25
CA ALA A 68 -2.62 -13.58 -0.51
C ALA A 68 -2.99 -15.00 -0.02
N LYS A 69 -3.08 -15.21 1.30
CA LYS A 69 -3.55 -16.48 1.90
C LYS A 69 -4.99 -16.76 1.50
N GLU A 70 -5.91 -15.79 1.67
CA GLU A 70 -7.33 -15.94 1.31
C GLU A 70 -7.51 -16.35 -0.14
N CYS A 71 -6.77 -15.74 -1.04
CA CYS A 71 -6.84 -16.01 -2.46
C CYS A 71 -5.94 -17.17 -2.92
N ASN A 72 -5.19 -17.81 -2.03
CA ASN A 72 -4.20 -18.84 -2.34
C ASN A 72 -3.27 -18.43 -3.48
N ILE A 73 -2.59 -17.28 -3.30
CA ILE A 73 -1.58 -16.75 -4.23
C ILE A 73 -0.31 -16.41 -3.46
N LYS A 74 0.81 -16.32 -4.17
CA LYS A 74 2.06 -15.74 -3.64
C LYS A 74 2.06 -14.24 -3.93
N LEU A 75 2.56 -13.44 -2.99
CA LEU A 75 2.84 -12.04 -3.26
C LEU A 75 3.96 -11.96 -4.32
N PRO A 76 3.75 -11.22 -5.42
CA PRO A 76 4.72 -11.13 -6.51
C PRO A 76 5.84 -10.11 -6.24
N PHE A 77 5.92 -9.59 -5.01
CA PHE A 77 6.91 -8.58 -4.60
C PHE A 77 7.45 -8.89 -3.20
N LYS A 78 8.60 -8.31 -2.90
CA LYS A 78 9.20 -8.29 -1.56
C LYS A 78 9.03 -6.90 -0.97
N TYR A 79 8.90 -6.82 0.34
CA TYR A 79 8.87 -5.58 1.09
C TYR A 79 9.77 -5.68 2.32
N TYR A 80 10.21 -4.54 2.80
CA TYR A 80 11.09 -4.44 3.96
C TYR A 80 10.45 -3.50 4.98
N SER A 81 10.62 -3.83 6.26
CA SER A 81 10.24 -2.92 7.33
C SER A 81 11.29 -1.83 7.44
N LEU A 82 10.85 -0.58 7.55
CA LEU A 82 11.73 0.56 7.79
C LEU A 82 11.91 0.78 9.30
N ASP A 83 13.12 1.13 9.73
CA ASP A 83 13.43 1.57 11.10
C ASP A 83 14.58 2.60 11.03
N PRO A 84 14.31 3.89 11.24
CA PRO A 84 13.02 4.49 11.50
C PRO A 84 12.06 4.41 10.32
N LEU A 85 10.76 4.57 10.58
CA LEU A 85 9.72 4.58 9.53
C LEU A 85 9.93 5.75 8.57
N TYR A 86 10.16 6.95 9.12
CA TYR A 86 10.51 8.17 8.41
C TYR A 86 11.04 9.20 9.39
N THR A 87 11.57 10.31 8.86
CA THR A 87 12.06 11.43 9.64
C THR A 87 11.25 12.69 9.34
N VAL A 88 11.17 13.58 10.33
CA VAL A 88 10.51 14.88 10.18
C VAL A 88 11.49 15.97 10.55
N SER A 89 11.65 16.94 9.65
CA SER A 89 12.46 18.14 9.85
C SER A 89 11.57 19.38 9.71
N PHE A 90 11.79 20.39 10.54
CA PHE A 90 11.09 21.67 10.47
C PHE A 90 12.05 22.75 9.95
N LYS A 91 11.54 23.63 9.10
CA LYS A 91 12.34 24.67 8.43
C LYS A 91 13.19 25.55 9.37
N ASN A 92 12.71 25.78 10.58
CA ASN A 92 13.36 26.68 11.56
C ASN A 92 13.94 25.90 12.76
N SER A 93 14.28 24.64 12.59
CA SER A 93 14.87 23.79 13.63
C SER A 93 15.96 22.92 13.02
N ASP A 94 17.11 22.85 13.69
CA ASP A 94 18.17 21.90 13.34
C ASP A 94 17.87 20.49 13.82
N LYS A 95 16.79 20.31 14.60
CA LYS A 95 16.38 19.01 15.12
C LYS A 95 15.62 18.21 14.06
N VAL A 96 16.04 16.96 13.91
CA VAL A 96 15.36 15.95 13.09
C VAL A 96 14.76 14.93 14.02
N TYR A 97 13.45 14.69 13.89
CA TYR A 97 12.74 13.68 14.66
C TYR A 97 12.61 12.40 13.84
N HIS A 98 12.84 11.27 14.51
CA HIS A 98 12.72 9.95 13.91
C HIS A 98 11.43 9.27 14.39
N LEU A 99 10.60 8.83 13.47
CA LEU A 99 9.39 8.12 13.82
C LEU A 99 9.63 6.62 13.75
N TYR A 100 9.42 5.97 14.88
CA TYR A 100 9.65 4.54 15.07
C TYR A 100 8.32 3.78 15.20
N LYS A 101 8.32 2.51 14.77
CA LYS A 101 7.24 1.58 15.06
C LYS A 101 7.17 1.20 16.54
N ASP A 102 8.33 1.15 17.19
CA ASP A 102 8.45 0.88 18.62
C ASP A 102 8.01 2.12 19.41
N LEU A 103 6.92 2.00 20.17
CA LEU A 103 6.34 3.11 20.95
C LEU A 103 7.28 3.64 22.02
N LYS A 104 8.14 2.78 22.62
CA LYS A 104 9.11 3.23 23.64
C LYS A 104 10.20 4.08 23.03
N LYS A 105 10.71 3.68 21.85
CA LYS A 105 11.67 4.50 21.09
C LYS A 105 11.02 5.81 20.65
N LEU A 106 9.76 5.77 20.21
CA LEU A 106 9.02 6.95 19.78
C LEU A 106 8.82 7.92 20.96
N ALA A 107 8.38 7.43 22.13
CA ALA A 107 8.23 8.24 23.33
C ALA A 107 9.57 8.89 23.75
N ALA A 108 10.67 8.15 23.72
CA ALA A 108 11.99 8.68 24.03
C ALA A 108 12.44 9.78 23.05
N GLU A 109 12.14 9.64 21.75
CA GLU A 109 12.47 10.62 20.71
C GLU A 109 11.72 11.94 20.92
N PHE A 110 10.48 11.88 21.38
CA PHE A 110 9.61 13.05 21.53
C PHE A 110 9.52 13.59 22.97
N HIS A 111 10.22 13.01 23.92
CA HIS A 111 10.14 13.36 25.34
C HIS A 111 10.37 14.84 25.65
N ASP A 112 11.19 15.55 24.89
CA ASP A 112 11.48 16.97 25.06
C ASP A 112 10.34 17.90 24.58
N VAL A 113 9.45 17.43 23.70
CA VAL A 113 8.29 18.20 23.19
C VAL A 113 6.97 17.71 23.77
N GLU A 114 6.89 16.44 24.14
CA GLU A 114 5.71 15.81 24.71
C GLU A 114 6.13 14.82 25.81
N PRO A 115 6.40 15.32 27.05
CA PRO A 115 6.89 14.47 28.15
C PRO A 115 5.92 13.36 28.58
N ASP A 116 4.62 13.58 28.34
CA ASP A 116 3.54 12.66 28.72
C ASP A 116 3.12 11.76 27.54
N PHE A 117 3.98 11.60 26.56
CA PHE A 117 3.74 10.71 25.42
C PHE A 117 3.84 9.25 25.87
N GLU A 118 2.69 8.58 26.00
CA GLU A 118 2.55 7.16 26.33
C GLU A 118 2.11 6.30 25.13
#